data_b554b5c3e785b8b2807997b4501c944e
#
_entry.id   b554b5c3e785b8b2807997b4501c944e
#
_cell.length_a   1.000
_cell.length_b   1.000
_cell.length_c   1.000
_cell.angle_alpha   90.00
_cell.angle_beta   90.00
_cell.angle_gamma   90.00
#
_symmetry.space_group_name_H-M   'P 1'
#
loop_
_entity.id
_entity.type
_entity.pdbx_description
1 polymer ?
#
loop_
_entity_poly.entity_id
_entity_poly.type
_entity_poly.pdbx_seq_one_letter_code
_entity_poly.pdbx_strand_id
1 'polypeptide(L)'
;MKTYSIGLVPGPVSVPEEFRRAYLEDYGSADLEEDFFRLCEEDSELLRLVLKTGNTVTIQSGEAMSVLWGALKSCLLPGDRLLAVSNGIFGRGFGEMAEMAGATARIVEAPDGEFPDRETIRQAAEEFRPHMITAVHCETPGGMLNPVAELGEIARSVDALLCVDYVASAGGADVRTDEWGIDIGLLGSQKVLSLLPDLSMAAVSPRAWEVIERVNYAGYDALLPWRDGIKNRYLPYTHNWHAVSALRLSLRRLLGEGLEASFE
;
A
#
# COMPACT_ATOMS: atom_id res chain seq x y z
N MET A 1 -20.02 22.24 12.87
CA MET A 1 -18.62 21.77 12.72
C MET A 1 -17.82 22.83 11.99
N LYS A 2 -16.52 22.96 12.31
CA LYS A 2 -15.63 23.85 11.57
C LYS A 2 -15.22 23.18 10.27
N THR A 3 -15.31 23.92 9.16
CA THR A 3 -14.85 23.48 7.83
C THR A 3 -13.78 24.43 7.33
N TYR A 4 -12.90 23.95 6.45
CA TYR A 4 -11.84 24.73 5.84
C TYR A 4 -12.05 24.72 4.32
N SER A 5 -11.96 25.87 3.68
CA SER A 5 -12.05 26.01 2.23
C SER A 5 -10.84 25.38 1.52
N ILE A 6 -9.70 25.43 2.17
CA ILE A 6 -8.45 24.78 1.74
C ILE A 6 -7.85 24.08 2.95
N GLY A 7 -7.75 22.75 2.88
CA GLY A 7 -7.09 21.94 3.90
C GLY A 7 -5.59 21.85 3.57
N LEU A 8 -4.76 22.52 4.38
CA LEU A 8 -3.29 22.43 4.23
C LEU A 8 -2.76 21.27 5.07
N VAL A 9 -3.15 20.05 4.72
CA VAL A 9 -2.73 18.81 5.38
C VAL A 9 -2.32 17.77 4.32
N PRO A 10 -1.38 16.89 4.62
CA PRO A 10 -0.96 15.83 3.68
C PRO A 10 -2.05 14.77 3.43
N GLY A 11 -3.06 14.71 4.28
CA GLY A 11 -4.22 13.83 4.17
C GLY A 11 -4.81 13.48 5.53
N PRO A 12 -6.10 13.06 5.57
CA PRO A 12 -7.03 12.99 4.43
C PRO A 12 -7.22 14.33 3.73
N VAL A 13 -7.17 14.33 2.40
CA VAL A 13 -7.33 15.54 1.58
C VAL A 13 -8.79 15.82 1.25
N SER A 14 -9.08 16.97 0.63
CA SER A 14 -10.44 17.28 0.17
C SER A 14 -10.86 16.32 -0.94
N VAL A 15 -12.06 15.78 -0.83
CA VAL A 15 -12.66 14.91 -1.85
C VAL A 15 -13.40 15.75 -2.88
N PRO A 16 -13.09 15.71 -4.17
CA PRO A 16 -13.82 16.39 -5.23
C PRO A 16 -15.32 16.02 -5.24
N GLU A 17 -16.17 16.98 -5.61
CA GLU A 17 -17.63 16.74 -5.63
C GLU A 17 -18.02 15.59 -6.55
N GLU A 18 -17.38 15.46 -7.70
CA GLU A 18 -17.62 14.37 -8.65
C GLU A 18 -17.39 12.98 -8.02
N PHE A 19 -16.36 12.84 -7.15
CA PHE A 19 -16.11 11.56 -6.46
C PHE A 19 -17.12 11.36 -5.33
N ARG A 20 -17.51 12.44 -4.61
CA ARG A 20 -18.53 12.34 -3.58
C ARG A 20 -19.89 11.91 -4.10
N ARG A 21 -20.21 12.18 -5.37
CA ARG A 21 -21.47 11.75 -5.99
C ARG A 21 -21.61 10.23 -6.04
N ALA A 22 -20.51 9.47 -6.17
CA ALA A 22 -20.55 8.01 -6.10
C ALA A 22 -21.11 7.49 -4.79
N TYR A 23 -20.96 8.23 -3.68
CA TYR A 23 -21.51 7.85 -2.38
C TYR A 23 -23.01 8.16 -2.22
N LEU A 24 -23.63 8.80 -3.21
CA LEU A 24 -25.08 9.13 -3.20
C LEU A 24 -25.90 8.14 -4.02
N GLU A 25 -25.23 7.24 -4.75
CA GLU A 25 -25.90 6.23 -5.57
C GLU A 25 -26.37 5.06 -4.69
N ASP A 26 -27.50 4.48 -5.07
CA ASP A 26 -28.04 3.30 -4.38
C ASP A 26 -27.57 2.03 -5.11
N TYR A 27 -26.38 1.56 -4.74
CA TYR A 27 -25.83 0.32 -5.30
C TYR A 27 -26.45 -0.91 -4.67
N GLY A 28 -26.39 -2.04 -5.38
CA GLY A 28 -26.83 -3.33 -4.89
C GLY A 28 -25.86 -3.96 -3.88
N SER A 29 -25.87 -5.29 -3.78
CA SER A 29 -25.00 -6.05 -2.89
C SER A 29 -23.66 -6.39 -3.57
N ALA A 30 -22.57 -5.90 -3.03
CA ALA A 30 -21.23 -6.17 -3.53
C ALA A 30 -20.90 -7.68 -3.61
N ASP A 31 -21.48 -8.49 -2.69
CA ASP A 31 -21.18 -9.92 -2.60
C ASP A 31 -21.94 -10.75 -3.63
N LEU A 32 -22.99 -10.20 -4.26
CA LEU A 32 -23.95 -10.95 -5.07
C LEU A 32 -23.98 -10.53 -6.54
N GLU A 33 -23.45 -9.35 -6.86
CA GLU A 33 -23.66 -8.76 -8.18
C GLU A 33 -22.40 -8.73 -9.03
N GLU A 34 -22.52 -9.26 -10.26
CA GLU A 34 -21.44 -9.33 -11.24
C GLU A 34 -20.84 -7.96 -11.58
N ASP A 35 -21.67 -6.91 -11.55
CA ASP A 35 -21.23 -5.55 -11.86
C ASP A 35 -20.20 -5.02 -10.82
N PHE A 36 -20.31 -5.44 -9.56
CA PHE A 36 -19.30 -5.11 -8.56
C PHE A 36 -17.96 -5.79 -8.86
N PHE A 37 -17.98 -7.07 -9.21
CA PHE A 37 -16.73 -7.79 -9.53
C PHE A 37 -16.05 -7.23 -10.77
N ARG A 38 -16.82 -6.86 -11.81
CA ARG A 38 -16.27 -6.18 -12.99
C ARG A 38 -15.67 -4.82 -12.65
N LEU A 39 -16.32 -4.07 -11.76
CA LEU A 39 -15.77 -2.81 -11.24
C LEU A 39 -14.41 -3.02 -10.57
N CYS A 40 -14.29 -4.02 -9.69
CA CYS A 40 -13.04 -4.34 -9.03
C CYS A 40 -11.94 -4.83 -10.01
N GLU A 41 -12.32 -5.60 -11.03
CA GLU A 41 -11.39 -6.01 -12.10
C GLU A 41 -10.83 -4.79 -12.83
N GLU A 42 -11.72 -3.86 -13.25
CA GLU A 42 -11.31 -2.62 -13.90
C GLU A 42 -10.39 -1.77 -13.02
N ASP A 43 -10.76 -1.56 -11.75
CA ASP A 43 -9.97 -0.75 -10.82
C ASP A 43 -8.60 -1.37 -10.53
N SER A 44 -8.53 -2.71 -10.46
CA SER A 44 -7.26 -3.42 -10.33
C SER A 44 -6.34 -3.18 -11.54
N GLU A 45 -6.88 -3.18 -12.76
CA GLU A 45 -6.10 -2.86 -13.97
C GLU A 45 -5.63 -1.40 -13.98
N LEU A 46 -6.50 -0.45 -13.60
CA LEU A 46 -6.13 0.96 -13.51
C LEU A 46 -5.05 1.20 -12.45
N LEU A 47 -5.15 0.54 -11.30
CA LEU A 47 -4.12 0.58 -10.25
C LEU A 47 -2.77 0.01 -10.72
N ARG A 48 -2.78 -1.07 -11.51
CA ARG A 48 -1.54 -1.60 -12.11
C ARG A 48 -0.84 -0.58 -13.00
N LEU A 49 -1.60 0.21 -13.77
CA LEU A 49 -1.04 1.29 -14.59
C LEU A 49 -0.39 2.37 -13.72
N VAL A 50 -1.06 2.78 -12.63
CA VAL A 50 -0.53 3.77 -11.68
C VAL A 50 0.75 3.28 -11.00
N LEU A 51 0.80 1.99 -10.65
CA LEU A 51 1.91 1.38 -9.91
C LEU A 51 3.01 0.80 -10.81
N LYS A 52 2.81 0.84 -12.14
CA LYS A 52 3.70 0.23 -13.13
C LYS A 52 4.06 -1.21 -12.76
N THR A 53 3.03 -2.05 -12.61
CA THR A 53 3.18 -3.44 -12.14
C THR A 53 2.28 -4.42 -12.89
N GLY A 54 2.79 -5.63 -13.10
CA GLY A 54 2.02 -6.79 -13.51
C GLY A 54 1.50 -7.63 -12.33
N ASN A 55 1.81 -7.24 -11.10
CA ASN A 55 1.42 -7.95 -9.88
C ASN A 55 -0.10 -7.93 -9.65
N THR A 56 -0.58 -8.87 -8.83
CA THR A 56 -1.97 -8.84 -8.36
C THR A 56 -2.18 -7.62 -7.44
N VAL A 57 -3.22 -6.84 -7.73
CA VAL A 57 -3.61 -5.72 -6.86
C VAL A 57 -4.89 -6.09 -6.14
N THR A 58 -4.86 -6.05 -4.81
CA THR A 58 -6.02 -6.25 -3.94
C THR A 58 -6.65 -4.90 -3.59
N ILE A 59 -7.97 -4.86 -3.43
CA ILE A 59 -8.72 -3.68 -2.97
C ILE A 59 -9.53 -4.11 -1.76
N GLN A 60 -9.29 -3.47 -0.61
CA GLN A 60 -9.87 -3.85 0.69
C GLN A 60 -10.61 -2.67 1.31
N SER A 61 -11.64 -2.94 2.10
CA SER A 61 -12.27 -1.92 2.93
C SER A 61 -11.39 -1.60 4.14
N GLY A 62 -11.30 -0.30 4.45
CA GLY A 62 -10.47 0.22 5.54
C GLY A 62 -9.44 1.21 5.05
N GLU A 63 -9.01 2.11 5.92
CA GLU A 63 -7.97 3.08 5.58
C GLU A 63 -6.58 2.42 5.53
N ALA A 64 -5.57 3.17 5.05
CA ALA A 64 -4.24 2.64 4.74
C ALA A 64 -3.60 1.77 5.85
N MET A 65 -3.76 2.12 7.13
CA MET A 65 -3.18 1.32 8.23
C MET A 65 -3.70 -0.12 8.26
N SER A 66 -4.91 -0.37 7.74
CA SER A 66 -5.45 -1.73 7.63
C SER A 66 -4.56 -2.63 6.77
N VAL A 67 -4.15 -2.16 5.59
CA VAL A 67 -3.29 -2.94 4.70
C VAL A 67 -1.84 -3.00 5.17
N LEU A 68 -1.34 -1.97 5.90
CA LEU A 68 -0.01 -2.01 6.50
C LEU A 68 0.07 -3.14 7.55
N TRP A 69 -0.87 -3.18 8.49
CA TRP A 69 -0.98 -4.28 9.46
C TRP A 69 -1.20 -5.63 8.78
N GLY A 70 -2.10 -5.67 7.79
CA GLY A 70 -2.41 -6.88 7.03
C GLY A 70 -1.20 -7.47 6.33
N ALA A 71 -0.38 -6.63 5.69
CA ALA A 71 0.84 -7.06 5.00
C ALA A 71 1.86 -7.68 5.97
N LEU A 72 2.12 -7.02 7.10
CA LEU A 72 3.05 -7.55 8.10
C LEU A 72 2.59 -8.90 8.65
N LYS A 73 1.33 -9.01 9.09
CA LYS A 73 0.77 -10.24 9.67
C LYS A 73 0.62 -11.36 8.64
N SER A 74 0.39 -11.02 7.37
CA SER A 74 0.30 -12.00 6.29
C SER A 74 1.65 -12.55 5.86
N CYS A 75 2.77 -11.87 6.17
CA CYS A 75 4.09 -12.24 5.68
C CYS A 75 5.08 -12.65 6.78
N LEU A 76 4.79 -12.37 8.05
CA LEU A 76 5.69 -12.63 9.17
C LEU A 76 5.06 -13.59 10.18
N LEU A 77 5.82 -14.59 10.58
CA LEU A 77 5.53 -15.44 11.72
C LEU A 77 6.16 -14.86 13.00
N PRO A 78 5.65 -15.21 14.18
CA PRO A 78 6.33 -14.89 15.44
C PRO A 78 7.79 -15.37 15.42
N GLY A 79 8.71 -14.45 15.74
CA GLY A 79 10.14 -14.69 15.69
C GLY A 79 10.82 -14.41 14.34
N ASP A 80 10.08 -14.15 13.27
CA ASP A 80 10.64 -13.63 12.03
C ASP A 80 11.28 -12.25 12.24
N ARG A 81 12.16 -11.85 11.33
CA ARG A 81 12.93 -10.61 11.44
C ARG A 81 12.48 -9.60 10.39
N LEU A 82 12.24 -8.36 10.83
CA LEU A 82 11.93 -7.24 9.96
C LEU A 82 12.98 -6.15 10.10
N LEU A 83 13.53 -5.67 8.99
CA LEU A 83 14.38 -4.49 8.93
C LEU A 83 13.55 -3.30 8.45
N ALA A 84 13.28 -2.33 9.32
CA ALA A 84 12.60 -1.10 8.95
C ALA A 84 13.63 -0.02 8.58
N VAL A 85 13.55 0.49 7.35
CA VAL A 85 14.32 1.65 6.90
C VAL A 85 13.47 2.89 7.11
N SER A 86 13.92 3.80 7.96
CA SER A 86 13.11 4.88 8.51
C SER A 86 13.80 6.23 8.46
N ASN A 87 13.02 7.26 8.21
CA ASN A 87 13.36 8.66 8.47
C ASN A 87 12.15 9.43 9.02
N GLY A 88 11.22 8.70 9.66
CA GLY A 88 10.05 9.32 10.26
C GLY A 88 9.11 8.31 10.93
N ILE A 89 7.94 8.80 11.32
CA ILE A 89 7.00 8.04 12.16
C ILE A 89 6.42 6.81 11.47
N PHE A 90 6.16 6.85 10.15
CA PHE A 90 5.60 5.71 9.43
C PHE A 90 6.65 4.65 9.14
N GLY A 91 7.89 5.06 8.78
CA GLY A 91 9.00 4.13 8.65
C GLY A 91 9.31 3.40 9.95
N ARG A 92 9.39 4.12 11.08
CA ARG A 92 9.56 3.54 12.42
C ARG A 92 8.39 2.66 12.81
N GLY A 93 7.17 3.11 12.48
CA GLY A 93 5.92 2.40 12.77
C GLY A 93 5.88 0.97 12.22
N PHE A 94 6.52 0.69 11.08
CA PHE A 94 6.64 -0.69 10.58
C PHE A 94 7.40 -1.60 11.56
N GLY A 95 8.50 -1.11 12.13
CA GLY A 95 9.24 -1.86 13.15
C GLY A 95 8.39 -2.12 14.39
N GLU A 96 7.73 -1.09 14.91
CA GLU A 96 6.86 -1.18 16.08
C GLU A 96 5.68 -2.14 15.85
N MET A 97 5.01 -2.05 14.69
CA MET A 97 3.92 -2.96 14.32
C MET A 97 4.40 -4.41 14.19
N ALA A 98 5.59 -4.63 13.64
CA ALA A 98 6.17 -5.97 13.52
C ALA A 98 6.44 -6.59 14.90
N GLU A 99 6.98 -5.82 15.85
CA GLU A 99 7.17 -6.28 17.23
C GLU A 99 5.85 -6.62 17.91
N MET A 100 4.82 -5.77 17.75
CA MET A 100 3.48 -6.04 18.25
C MET A 100 2.86 -7.31 17.63
N ALA A 101 3.22 -7.65 16.39
CA ALA A 101 2.81 -8.88 15.73
C ALA A 101 3.66 -10.11 16.12
N GLY A 102 4.67 -9.94 17.00
CA GLY A 102 5.51 -11.02 17.49
C GLY A 102 6.79 -11.27 16.69
N ALA A 103 7.09 -10.44 15.68
CA ALA A 103 8.37 -10.47 14.97
C ALA A 103 9.46 -9.73 15.76
N THR A 104 10.71 -9.89 15.34
CA THR A 104 11.84 -9.11 15.86
C THR A 104 12.17 -8.01 14.87
N ALA A 105 12.15 -6.74 15.29
CA ALA A 105 12.46 -5.62 14.41
C ALA A 105 13.87 -5.05 14.69
N ARG A 106 14.53 -4.63 13.59
CA ARG A 106 15.68 -3.73 13.62
C ARG A 106 15.32 -2.50 12.81
N ILE A 107 15.50 -1.32 13.40
CA ILE A 107 15.22 -0.05 12.72
C ILE A 107 16.56 0.58 12.33
N VAL A 108 16.73 0.87 11.03
CA VAL A 108 17.82 1.69 10.51
C VAL A 108 17.22 3.06 10.21
N GLU A 109 17.59 4.04 11.04
CA GLU A 109 16.96 5.35 11.03
C GLU A 109 17.97 6.45 10.72
N ALA A 110 17.55 7.40 9.88
CA ALA A 110 18.23 8.66 9.67
C ALA A 110 17.46 9.81 10.35
N PRO A 111 18.13 10.95 10.64
CA PRO A 111 17.46 12.15 11.11
C PRO A 111 16.39 12.66 10.13
N ASP A 112 15.46 13.49 10.63
CA ASP A 112 14.45 14.16 9.82
C ASP A 112 15.10 14.91 8.63
N GLY A 113 14.56 14.67 7.43
CA GLY A 113 15.07 15.27 6.20
C GLY A 113 16.24 14.54 5.54
N GLU A 114 16.67 13.42 6.12
CA GLU A 114 17.69 12.53 5.53
C GLU A 114 17.11 11.12 5.35
N PHE A 115 17.77 10.30 4.54
CA PHE A 115 17.44 8.88 4.40
C PHE A 115 18.71 8.07 4.67
N PRO A 116 18.63 6.90 5.32
CA PRO A 116 19.80 6.08 5.58
C PRO A 116 20.54 5.76 4.28
N ASP A 117 21.86 5.90 4.28
CA ASP A 117 22.64 5.60 3.09
C ASP A 117 22.61 4.10 2.76
N ARG A 118 22.77 3.81 1.46
CA ARG A 118 22.67 2.45 0.91
C ARG A 118 23.58 1.45 1.62
N GLU A 119 24.80 1.87 1.95
CA GLU A 119 25.78 0.98 2.58
C GLU A 119 25.38 0.60 4.00
N THR A 120 24.89 1.55 4.78
CA THR A 120 24.35 1.32 6.12
C THR A 120 23.20 0.33 6.08
N ILE A 121 22.25 0.51 5.12
CA ILE A 121 21.12 -0.40 4.96
C ILE A 121 21.60 -1.80 4.56
N ARG A 122 22.54 -1.89 3.61
CA ARG A 122 23.11 -3.16 3.14
C ARG A 122 23.78 -3.93 4.27
N GLN A 123 24.64 -3.27 5.05
CA GLN A 123 25.32 -3.89 6.19
C GLN A 123 24.32 -4.38 7.25
N ALA A 124 23.31 -3.56 7.56
CA ALA A 124 22.27 -3.95 8.51
C ALA A 124 21.48 -5.18 8.00
N ALA A 125 21.18 -5.26 6.72
CA ALA A 125 20.48 -6.39 6.11
C ALA A 125 21.34 -7.67 6.14
N GLU A 126 22.64 -7.57 5.81
CA GLU A 126 23.56 -8.71 5.82
C GLU A 126 23.78 -9.28 7.24
N GLU A 127 23.92 -8.41 8.23
CA GLU A 127 24.09 -8.80 9.63
C GLU A 127 22.81 -9.40 10.23
N PHE A 128 21.67 -8.73 9.99
CA PHE A 128 20.41 -9.07 10.63
C PHE A 128 19.66 -10.20 9.90
N ARG A 129 19.90 -10.36 8.58
CA ARG A 129 19.23 -11.36 7.74
C ARG A 129 17.70 -11.31 7.89
N PRO A 130 17.06 -10.18 7.59
CA PRO A 130 15.61 -10.04 7.74
C PRO A 130 14.85 -10.96 6.77
N HIS A 131 13.61 -11.32 7.13
CA HIS A 131 12.66 -11.95 6.23
C HIS A 131 11.91 -10.90 5.40
N MET A 132 11.81 -9.67 5.93
CA MET A 132 11.21 -8.54 5.25
C MET A 132 11.99 -7.25 5.53
N ILE A 133 12.17 -6.43 4.48
CA ILE A 133 12.64 -5.05 4.59
C ILE A 133 11.44 -4.15 4.30
N THR A 134 11.23 -3.11 5.11
CA THR A 134 10.18 -2.12 4.89
C THR A 134 10.75 -0.73 4.72
N ALA A 135 10.09 0.10 3.89
CA ALA A 135 10.40 1.52 3.75
C ALA A 135 9.12 2.29 3.38
N VAL A 136 9.13 3.59 3.65
CA VAL A 136 8.11 4.54 3.20
C VAL A 136 8.65 5.33 2.02
N HIS A 137 7.96 5.35 0.89
CA HIS A 137 8.40 6.10 -0.29
C HIS A 137 8.24 7.61 -0.11
N CYS A 138 7.15 8.06 0.53
CA CYS A 138 6.99 9.46 0.92
C CYS A 138 6.60 9.56 2.40
N GLU A 139 7.57 9.95 3.24
CA GLU A 139 7.30 10.12 4.68
C GLU A 139 6.40 11.34 4.91
N THR A 140 5.20 11.07 5.37
CA THR A 140 4.11 12.06 5.39
C THR A 140 4.41 13.31 6.23
N PRO A 141 4.90 13.24 7.49
CA PRO A 141 5.16 14.45 8.28
C PRO A 141 6.26 15.33 7.70
N GLY A 142 7.31 14.72 7.18
CA GLY A 142 8.45 15.44 6.59
C GLY A 142 8.24 15.85 5.13
N GLY A 143 7.27 15.23 4.43
CA GLY A 143 7.06 15.43 2.99
C GLY A 143 8.24 14.96 2.14
N MET A 144 9.11 14.11 2.69
CA MET A 144 10.32 13.66 2.01
C MET A 144 10.04 12.45 1.13
N LEU A 145 10.40 12.56 -0.14
CA LEU A 145 10.38 11.43 -1.08
C LEU A 145 11.70 10.68 -0.96
N ASN A 146 11.62 9.41 -0.54
CA ASN A 146 12.75 8.55 -0.23
C ASN A 146 13.22 7.74 -1.46
N PRO A 147 14.54 7.50 -1.64
CA PRO A 147 15.10 6.76 -2.77
C PRO A 147 14.96 5.24 -2.59
N VAL A 148 13.72 4.71 -2.59
CA VAL A 148 13.45 3.30 -2.33
C VAL A 148 13.84 2.35 -3.47
N ALA A 149 14.14 2.88 -4.66
CA ALA A 149 14.50 2.08 -5.84
C ALA A 149 15.67 1.13 -5.62
N GLU A 150 16.65 1.52 -4.80
CA GLU A 150 17.85 0.72 -4.54
C GLU A 150 17.62 -0.42 -3.53
N LEU A 151 16.52 -0.39 -2.79
CA LEU A 151 16.26 -1.37 -1.73
C LEU A 151 15.93 -2.76 -2.28
N GLY A 152 15.42 -2.85 -3.52
CA GLY A 152 15.10 -4.13 -4.15
C GLY A 152 16.33 -5.03 -4.35
N GLU A 153 17.48 -4.45 -4.71
CA GLU A 153 18.74 -5.21 -4.83
C GLU A 153 19.21 -5.71 -3.46
N ILE A 154 19.13 -4.85 -2.44
CA ILE A 154 19.51 -5.20 -1.06
C ILE A 154 18.62 -6.33 -0.55
N ALA A 155 17.29 -6.21 -0.69
CA ALA A 155 16.34 -7.22 -0.24
C ALA A 155 16.61 -8.58 -0.92
N ARG A 156 16.81 -8.58 -2.24
CA ARG A 156 17.15 -9.80 -2.98
C ARG A 156 18.47 -10.43 -2.54
N SER A 157 19.49 -9.62 -2.22
CA SER A 157 20.82 -10.14 -1.80
C SER A 157 20.78 -10.94 -0.50
N VAL A 158 19.79 -10.70 0.35
CA VAL A 158 19.60 -11.39 1.64
C VAL A 158 18.35 -12.29 1.67
N ASP A 159 17.69 -12.47 0.52
CA ASP A 159 16.45 -13.24 0.34
C ASP A 159 15.27 -12.72 1.19
N ALA A 160 15.21 -11.41 1.42
CA ALA A 160 14.11 -10.74 2.11
C ALA A 160 13.02 -10.27 1.12
N LEU A 161 11.76 -10.23 1.55
CA LEU A 161 10.72 -9.48 0.85
C LEU A 161 10.97 -7.98 1.00
N LEU A 162 10.67 -7.20 -0.04
CA LEU A 162 10.63 -5.73 0.05
C LEU A 162 9.17 -5.25 0.07
N CYS A 163 8.79 -4.60 1.19
CA CYS A 163 7.48 -3.98 1.36
C CYS A 163 7.63 -2.46 1.42
N VAL A 164 6.94 -1.74 0.53
CA VAL A 164 7.02 -0.27 0.47
C VAL A 164 5.64 0.36 0.63
N ASP A 165 5.58 1.33 1.54
CA ASP A 165 4.42 2.19 1.72
C ASP A 165 4.41 3.30 0.66
N TYR A 166 3.42 3.27 -0.22
CA TYR A 166 3.13 4.26 -1.25
C TYR A 166 1.95 5.18 -0.91
N VAL A 167 1.39 5.07 0.30
CA VAL A 167 0.13 5.76 0.69
C VAL A 167 0.17 7.24 0.36
N ALA A 168 1.29 7.91 0.59
CA ALA A 168 1.41 9.34 0.34
C ALA A 168 2.02 9.70 -1.03
N SER A 169 2.39 8.71 -1.86
CA SER A 169 3.13 8.97 -3.10
C SER A 169 2.53 8.38 -4.36
N ALA A 170 1.81 7.25 -4.28
CA ALA A 170 1.27 6.61 -5.48
C ALA A 170 0.31 7.52 -6.24
N GLY A 171 0.61 7.80 -7.49
CA GLY A 171 -0.11 8.72 -8.35
C GLY A 171 0.34 10.19 -8.25
N GLY A 172 1.12 10.56 -7.22
CA GLY A 172 1.68 11.91 -7.04
C GLY A 172 3.21 11.94 -7.18
N ALA A 173 3.85 10.79 -7.28
CA ALA A 173 5.25 10.64 -7.61
C ALA A 173 5.44 9.37 -8.46
N ASP A 174 6.55 9.29 -9.19
CA ASP A 174 6.86 8.12 -10.01
C ASP A 174 7.07 6.89 -9.12
N VAL A 175 6.29 5.84 -9.36
CA VAL A 175 6.37 4.56 -8.69
C VAL A 175 6.56 3.48 -9.75
N ARG A 176 7.55 2.61 -9.57
CA ARG A 176 7.91 1.55 -10.51
C ARG A 176 8.07 0.23 -9.77
N THR A 177 6.96 -0.31 -9.32
CA THR A 177 6.92 -1.46 -8.41
C THR A 177 7.75 -2.64 -8.91
N ASP A 178 7.58 -3.05 -10.17
CA ASP A 178 8.29 -4.20 -10.73
C ASP A 178 9.76 -3.88 -10.99
N GLU A 179 10.06 -2.72 -11.57
CA GLU A 179 11.44 -2.29 -11.89
C GLU A 179 12.29 -2.18 -10.61
N TRP A 180 11.71 -1.66 -9.53
CA TRP A 180 12.39 -1.53 -8.24
C TRP A 180 12.41 -2.83 -7.42
N GLY A 181 11.79 -3.89 -7.93
CA GLY A 181 11.78 -5.20 -7.28
C GLY A 181 11.03 -5.22 -5.96
N ILE A 182 9.95 -4.46 -5.88
CA ILE A 182 9.10 -4.38 -4.70
C ILE A 182 8.12 -5.55 -4.70
N ASP A 183 8.13 -6.31 -3.61
CA ASP A 183 7.28 -7.49 -3.46
C ASP A 183 5.87 -7.12 -2.98
N ILE A 184 5.76 -6.07 -2.15
CA ILE A 184 4.49 -5.58 -1.64
C ILE A 184 4.50 -4.06 -1.67
N GLY A 185 3.61 -3.47 -2.47
CA GLY A 185 3.38 -2.03 -2.52
C GLY A 185 2.03 -1.67 -1.90
N LEU A 186 2.01 -0.81 -0.88
CA LEU A 186 0.84 -0.51 -0.07
C LEU A 186 0.29 0.88 -0.37
N LEU A 187 -1.03 1.01 -0.52
CA LEU A 187 -1.73 2.25 -0.83
C LEU A 187 -2.93 2.49 0.10
N GLY A 188 -3.36 3.74 0.14
CA GLY A 188 -4.62 4.16 0.75
C GLY A 188 -5.37 5.18 -0.09
N SER A 189 -6.68 5.25 0.06
CA SER A 189 -7.53 6.11 -0.75
C SER A 189 -7.47 7.60 -0.38
N GLN A 190 -7.05 7.94 0.85
CA GLN A 190 -7.22 9.26 1.48
C GLN A 190 -6.13 10.30 1.15
N LYS A 191 -5.15 9.96 0.31
CA LYS A 191 -4.03 10.85 -0.06
C LYS A 191 -4.19 11.30 -1.51
N VAL A 192 -3.26 10.97 -2.40
CA VAL A 192 -3.25 11.40 -3.81
C VAL A 192 -4.54 11.04 -4.54
N LEU A 193 -5.12 9.88 -4.27
CA LEU A 193 -6.38 9.45 -4.89
C LEU A 193 -7.59 10.32 -4.52
N SER A 194 -7.44 11.22 -3.54
CA SER A 194 -8.43 12.23 -3.16
C SER A 194 -9.82 11.67 -2.82
N LEU A 195 -9.84 10.55 -2.11
CA LEU A 195 -11.04 9.85 -1.65
C LEU A 195 -11.16 9.89 -0.11
N LEU A 196 -12.26 9.35 0.41
CA LEU A 196 -12.41 9.12 1.83
C LEU A 196 -11.43 8.04 2.32
N PRO A 197 -11.09 8.00 3.63
CA PRO A 197 -10.18 6.98 4.20
C PRO A 197 -10.91 5.64 4.41
N ASP A 198 -11.37 5.02 3.35
CA ASP A 198 -12.26 3.85 3.37
C ASP A 198 -11.81 2.68 2.51
N LEU A 199 -10.75 2.87 1.70
CA LEU A 199 -10.10 1.80 0.94
C LEU A 199 -8.60 1.77 1.19
N SER A 200 -8.07 0.56 1.18
CA SER A 200 -6.64 0.27 1.13
C SER A 200 -6.34 -0.78 0.07
N MET A 201 -5.17 -0.70 -0.54
CA MET A 201 -4.78 -1.56 -1.65
C MET A 201 -3.37 -2.09 -1.45
N ALA A 202 -3.12 -3.31 -1.96
CA ALA A 202 -1.79 -3.91 -2.01
C ALA A 202 -1.51 -4.47 -3.40
N ALA A 203 -0.37 -4.07 -3.99
CA ALA A 203 0.22 -4.77 -5.11
C ALA A 203 1.13 -5.87 -4.55
N VAL A 204 0.90 -7.13 -4.92
CA VAL A 204 1.55 -8.28 -4.29
C VAL A 204 2.20 -9.16 -5.35
N SER A 205 3.53 -9.35 -5.26
CA SER A 205 4.32 -10.17 -6.18
C SER A 205 4.02 -11.66 -6.03
N PRO A 206 4.31 -12.47 -7.07
CA PRO A 206 4.21 -13.93 -6.95
C PRO A 206 5.03 -14.48 -5.77
N ARG A 207 6.23 -13.95 -5.53
CA ARG A 207 7.09 -14.34 -4.41
C ARG A 207 6.47 -14.01 -3.05
N ALA A 208 5.84 -12.85 -2.93
CA ALA A 208 5.13 -12.50 -1.70
C ALA A 208 3.91 -13.41 -1.46
N TRP A 209 3.18 -13.78 -2.52
CA TRP A 209 2.08 -14.73 -2.41
C TRP A 209 2.50 -16.11 -1.88
N GLU A 210 3.67 -16.61 -2.26
CA GLU A 210 4.21 -17.86 -1.72
C GLU A 210 4.46 -17.79 -0.20
N VAL A 211 4.95 -16.62 0.27
CA VAL A 211 5.12 -16.37 1.71
C VAL A 211 3.78 -16.24 2.42
N ILE A 212 2.84 -15.49 1.84
CA ILE A 212 1.49 -15.29 2.39
C ILE A 212 0.75 -16.63 2.53
N GLU A 213 0.85 -17.51 1.55
CA GLU A 213 0.28 -18.86 1.62
C GLU A 213 0.90 -19.69 2.75
N ARG A 214 2.22 -19.63 2.90
CA ARG A 214 2.93 -20.36 3.95
C ARG A 214 2.59 -19.85 5.35
N VAL A 215 2.50 -18.53 5.54
CA VAL A 215 2.13 -17.93 6.82
C VAL A 215 0.67 -18.18 7.15
N ASN A 216 -0.20 -18.16 6.13
CA ASN A 216 -1.63 -18.45 6.23
C ASN A 216 -2.33 -17.71 7.37
N TYR A 217 -2.03 -16.42 7.51
CA TYR A 217 -2.67 -15.58 8.53
C TYR A 217 -4.18 -15.48 8.29
N ALA A 218 -4.96 -15.70 9.36
CA ALA A 218 -6.41 -15.58 9.36
C ALA A 218 -6.85 -14.38 10.22
N GLY A 219 -7.30 -13.32 9.60
CA GLY A 219 -7.79 -12.10 10.24
C GLY A 219 -8.55 -11.24 9.26
N TYR A 220 -9.24 -10.21 9.75
CA TYR A 220 -10.02 -9.31 8.90
C TYR A 220 -9.16 -8.59 7.85
N ASP A 221 -7.92 -8.27 8.21
CA ASP A 221 -6.92 -7.61 7.37
C ASP A 221 -5.99 -8.58 6.62
N ALA A 222 -6.28 -9.90 6.62
CA ALA A 222 -5.49 -10.90 5.91
C ALA A 222 -5.49 -10.65 4.39
N LEU A 223 -4.33 -10.78 3.75
CA LEU A 223 -4.19 -10.63 2.30
C LEU A 223 -4.64 -11.88 1.52
N LEU A 224 -4.42 -13.07 2.06
CA LEU A 224 -4.65 -14.33 1.35
C LEU A 224 -6.05 -14.48 0.71
N PRO A 225 -7.16 -14.12 1.38
CA PRO A 225 -8.49 -14.25 0.79
C PRO A 225 -8.71 -13.40 -0.47
N TRP A 226 -7.91 -12.35 -0.66
CA TRP A 226 -8.03 -11.42 -1.79
C TRP A 226 -7.28 -11.87 -3.05
N ARG A 227 -6.37 -12.84 -2.95
CA ARG A 227 -5.53 -13.26 -4.08
C ARG A 227 -6.33 -13.60 -5.34
N ASP A 228 -7.33 -14.45 -5.18
CA ASP A 228 -8.21 -14.90 -6.27
C ASP A 228 -9.69 -14.53 -6.01
N GLY A 229 -9.96 -13.70 -5.01
CA GLY A 229 -11.32 -13.40 -4.56
C GLY A 229 -12.19 -12.83 -5.69
N ILE A 230 -11.72 -11.79 -6.35
CA ILE A 230 -12.43 -11.15 -7.47
C ILE A 230 -12.66 -12.13 -8.61
N LYS A 231 -11.64 -12.90 -9.00
CA LYS A 231 -11.73 -13.92 -10.06
C LYS A 231 -12.74 -15.02 -9.71
N ASN A 232 -12.79 -15.42 -8.45
CA ASN A 232 -13.67 -16.48 -7.97
C ASN A 232 -15.05 -15.96 -7.53
N ARG A 233 -15.33 -14.66 -7.73
CA ARG A 233 -16.58 -14.01 -7.27
C ARG A 233 -16.83 -14.23 -5.78
N TYR A 234 -15.78 -14.09 -4.98
CA TYR A 234 -15.81 -14.28 -3.54
C TYR A 234 -15.18 -13.06 -2.84
N LEU A 235 -15.84 -12.58 -1.81
CA LEU A 235 -15.34 -11.53 -0.92
C LEU A 235 -15.31 -12.08 0.51
N PRO A 236 -14.24 -11.84 1.29
CA PRO A 236 -14.16 -12.31 2.67
C PRO A 236 -15.11 -11.57 3.61
N TYR A 237 -15.63 -10.42 3.19
CA TYR A 237 -16.65 -9.61 3.88
C TYR A 237 -17.37 -8.71 2.87
N THR A 238 -18.54 -8.16 3.24
CA THR A 238 -19.27 -7.20 2.41
C THR A 238 -18.44 -5.95 2.14
N HIS A 239 -18.22 -5.68 0.87
CA HIS A 239 -17.35 -4.60 0.42
C HIS A 239 -18.10 -3.26 0.30
N ASN A 240 -17.37 -2.16 0.38
CA ASN A 240 -17.90 -0.81 0.19
C ASN A 240 -17.97 -0.46 -1.31
N TRP A 241 -19.12 -0.78 -1.97
CA TRP A 241 -19.30 -0.50 -3.39
C TRP A 241 -19.16 0.98 -3.74
N HIS A 242 -19.69 1.86 -2.89
CA HIS A 242 -19.61 3.31 -3.09
C HIS A 242 -18.15 3.78 -3.19
N ALA A 243 -17.30 3.31 -2.28
CA ALA A 243 -15.88 3.66 -2.27
C ALA A 243 -15.14 3.12 -3.51
N VAL A 244 -15.42 1.88 -3.94
CA VAL A 244 -14.82 1.31 -5.14
C VAL A 244 -15.28 2.05 -6.39
N SER A 245 -16.56 2.47 -6.46
CA SER A 245 -17.05 3.31 -7.57
C SER A 245 -16.36 4.68 -7.60
N ALA A 246 -16.13 5.29 -6.43
CA ALA A 246 -15.37 6.54 -6.34
C ALA A 246 -13.90 6.35 -6.73
N LEU A 247 -13.29 5.20 -6.39
CA LEU A 247 -11.92 4.83 -6.78
C LEU A 247 -11.76 4.80 -8.30
N ARG A 248 -12.69 4.18 -9.03
CA ARG A 248 -12.69 4.19 -10.49
C ARG A 248 -12.69 5.61 -11.07
N LEU A 249 -13.52 6.50 -10.52
CA LEU A 249 -13.57 7.89 -10.99
C LEU A 249 -12.23 8.60 -10.76
N SER A 250 -11.64 8.41 -9.59
CA SER A 250 -10.33 8.98 -9.25
C SER A 250 -9.23 8.45 -10.18
N LEU A 251 -9.15 7.14 -10.38
CA LEU A 251 -8.12 6.51 -11.21
C LEU A 251 -8.25 6.91 -12.67
N ARG A 252 -9.47 6.94 -13.21
CA ARG A 252 -9.72 7.39 -14.59
C ARG A 252 -9.34 8.85 -14.79
N ARG A 253 -9.62 9.72 -13.82
CA ARG A 253 -9.22 11.12 -13.88
C ARG A 253 -7.69 11.23 -13.85
N LEU A 254 -7.04 10.59 -12.89
CA LEU A 254 -5.57 10.62 -12.74
C LEU A 254 -4.86 10.15 -14.01
N LEU A 255 -5.29 9.02 -14.58
CA LEU A 255 -4.72 8.48 -15.81
C LEU A 255 -5.08 9.30 -17.04
N GLY A 256 -6.26 9.92 -17.08
CA GLY A 256 -6.72 10.79 -18.16
C GLY A 256 -5.97 12.13 -18.21
N GLU A 257 -5.59 12.67 -17.08
CA GLU A 257 -4.73 13.86 -16.95
C GLU A 257 -3.25 13.54 -17.25
N GLY A 258 -2.86 12.28 -17.12
CA GLY A 258 -1.49 11.76 -17.28
C GLY A 258 -0.72 11.77 -15.97
N LEU A 259 -0.03 10.67 -15.65
CA LEU A 259 0.70 10.54 -14.38
C LEU A 259 1.82 11.57 -14.25
N GLU A 260 2.53 11.86 -15.33
CA GLU A 260 3.62 12.85 -15.33
C GLU A 260 3.12 14.25 -14.94
N ALA A 261 1.92 14.62 -15.39
CA ALA A 261 1.31 15.91 -15.02
C ALA A 261 0.92 15.97 -13.52
N SER A 262 0.70 14.82 -12.90
CA SER A 262 0.42 14.73 -11.45
C SER A 262 1.70 14.81 -10.59
N PHE A 263 2.87 14.58 -11.18
CA PHE A 263 4.15 14.62 -10.46
C PHE A 263 4.74 16.03 -10.39
N GLU A 264 4.28 16.97 -11.25
CA GLU A 264 4.66 18.38 -11.31
C GLU A 264 3.89 19.24 -10.28
#